data_e6a2a8a79ba45b073e3586f64c9fbe13
#
_entry.id   e6a2a8a79ba45b073e3586f64c9fbe13
#
_cell.length_a   1.000
_cell.length_b   1.000
_cell.length_c   1.000
_cell.angle_alpha   90.00
_cell.angle_beta   90.00
_cell.angle_gamma   90.00
#
_symmetry.space_group_name_H-M   'P 1'
#
loop_
_entity.id
_entity.type
_entity.pdbx_description
1 polymer ?
#
loop_
_entity_poly.entity_id
_entity_poly.type
_entity_poly.pdbx_seq_one_letter_code
_entity_poly.pdbx_strand_id
1 'polypeptide(L)'
;MTKTGSSYIQQRIFSQVRNSNYYHDEIDDVTEAMTRGDHVVTFAKPVDPSKKSIFSHESLHGRPAAKAAPLLKRTFGEASILIVLREPAQWVESFYFQRIRNGETRDPSTWLKENKNNLSRQLNIDKLREEYSAVFGVDNFHILPYEMLSLDPTEFFRRLASISGLSFDPQKIDRSKINPSADPECMDAMRQANIALGPFIEDNDELKTLLKDFGRALVRHVTANKPAKDSIREQIMPLEELAPLYANLTCLSEYSWYPDYADYYTLGVGR
;
A
#
# COMPACT_ATOMS: atom_id res chain seq x y z
N MET A 1 0.20 3.36 -1.64
CA MET A 1 1.15 2.44 -0.93
C MET A 1 0.71 1.00 -1.13
N THR A 2 1.65 0.07 -1.25
CA THR A 2 1.35 -1.37 -1.16
C THR A 2 0.97 -1.73 0.30
N LYS A 3 0.20 -2.81 0.49
CA LYS A 3 -0.14 -3.33 1.83
C LYS A 3 -0.96 -2.41 2.76
N THR A 4 -1.69 -1.47 2.19
CA THR A 4 -2.55 -0.51 2.90
C THR A 4 -4.04 -0.74 2.60
N GLY A 5 -4.47 -1.97 2.30
CA GLY A 5 -5.85 -2.26 1.91
C GLY A 5 -6.23 -1.80 0.50
N SER A 6 -5.24 -1.37 -0.31
CA SER A 6 -5.46 -0.90 -1.68
C SER A 6 -6.23 -1.92 -2.52
N SER A 7 -5.85 -3.20 -2.48
CA SER A 7 -6.58 -4.25 -3.19
C SER A 7 -8.05 -4.35 -2.77
N TYR A 8 -8.37 -4.12 -1.49
CA TYR A 8 -9.75 -4.10 -1.02
C TYR A 8 -10.52 -2.93 -1.63
N ILE A 9 -9.95 -1.72 -1.56
CA ILE A 9 -10.58 -0.50 -2.12
C ILE A 9 -10.76 -0.65 -3.64
N GLN A 10 -9.74 -1.15 -4.32
CA GLN A 10 -9.75 -1.37 -5.77
C GLN A 10 -10.81 -2.38 -6.21
N GLN A 11 -10.86 -3.54 -5.55
CA GLN A 11 -11.74 -4.66 -5.96
C GLN A 11 -13.16 -4.52 -5.42
N ARG A 12 -13.36 -3.92 -4.25
CA ARG A 12 -14.66 -3.85 -3.59
C ARG A 12 -15.37 -2.51 -3.72
N ILE A 13 -14.64 -1.46 -4.05
CA ILE A 13 -15.19 -0.11 -4.16
C ILE A 13 -15.08 0.40 -5.59
N PHE A 14 -13.86 0.68 -6.05
CA PHE A 14 -13.66 1.35 -7.34
C PHE A 14 -14.16 0.54 -8.54
N SER A 15 -14.00 -0.78 -8.53
CA SER A 15 -14.53 -1.64 -9.59
C SER A 15 -16.05 -1.65 -9.70
N GLN A 16 -16.77 -1.24 -8.64
CA GLN A 16 -18.23 -1.22 -8.58
C GLN A 16 -18.85 0.15 -8.87
N VAL A 17 -18.04 1.21 -8.97
CA VAL A 17 -18.52 2.56 -9.27
C VAL A 17 -18.88 2.67 -10.75
N ARG A 18 -20.20 2.61 -11.05
CA ARG A 18 -20.71 2.51 -12.43
C ARG A 18 -20.48 3.75 -13.30
N ASN A 19 -20.38 4.94 -12.69
CA ASN A 19 -20.27 6.21 -13.41
C ASN A 19 -18.86 6.80 -13.33
N SER A 20 -17.83 5.95 -13.44
CA SER A 20 -16.44 6.38 -13.46
C SER A 20 -15.64 5.66 -14.56
N ASN A 21 -14.61 6.34 -15.03
CA ASN A 21 -13.50 5.70 -15.74
C ASN A 21 -12.55 5.16 -14.70
N TYR A 22 -12.41 3.86 -14.57
CA TYR A 22 -11.49 3.24 -13.60
C TYR A 22 -10.27 2.67 -14.30
N TYR A 23 -9.09 3.15 -13.88
CA TYR A 23 -7.77 2.77 -14.38
C TYR A 23 -7.00 2.10 -13.26
N HIS A 24 -6.66 0.84 -13.42
CA HIS A 24 -5.87 0.06 -12.47
C HIS A 24 -4.65 -0.59 -13.14
N ASP A 25 -4.89 -1.24 -14.27
CA ASP A 25 -3.87 -1.99 -15.01
C ASP A 25 -3.00 -1.08 -15.89
N GLU A 26 -3.43 0.16 -16.08
CA GLU A 26 -2.79 1.16 -16.95
C GLU A 26 -1.58 1.87 -16.31
N ILE A 27 -0.99 1.28 -15.25
CA ILE A 27 0.20 1.84 -14.60
C ILE A 27 1.43 1.83 -15.52
N ASP A 28 1.49 0.87 -16.43
CA ASP A 28 2.60 0.78 -17.36
C ASP A 28 2.57 1.94 -18.36
N ASP A 29 1.40 2.41 -18.79
CA ASP A 29 1.26 3.61 -19.63
C ASP A 29 1.86 4.84 -18.94
N VAL A 30 1.63 5.02 -17.63
CA VAL A 30 2.24 6.11 -16.85
C VAL A 30 3.76 5.95 -16.78
N THR A 31 4.24 4.71 -16.59
CA THR A 31 5.68 4.42 -16.48
C THR A 31 6.40 4.71 -17.79
N GLU A 32 5.82 4.27 -18.88
CA GLU A 32 6.36 4.49 -20.21
C GLU A 32 6.38 5.98 -20.56
N ALA A 33 5.27 6.69 -20.30
CA ALA A 33 5.19 8.12 -20.52
C ALA A 33 6.26 8.89 -19.72
N MET A 34 6.47 8.52 -18.44
CA MET A 34 7.54 9.09 -17.60
C MET A 34 8.93 8.80 -18.15
N THR A 35 9.14 7.59 -18.69
CA THR A 35 10.45 7.14 -19.21
C THR A 35 10.77 7.83 -20.54
N ARG A 36 9.78 7.98 -21.42
CA ARG A 36 9.92 8.68 -22.69
C ARG A 36 9.98 10.19 -22.53
N GLY A 37 9.57 10.72 -21.37
CA GLY A 37 9.44 12.16 -21.16
C GLY A 37 8.21 12.76 -21.84
N ASP A 38 7.15 11.97 -22.00
CA ASP A 38 5.93 12.40 -22.67
C ASP A 38 5.26 13.55 -21.91
N HIS A 39 4.54 14.38 -22.64
CA HIS A 39 3.84 15.52 -22.05
C HIS A 39 2.58 15.13 -21.31
N VAL A 40 1.87 14.09 -21.79
CA VAL A 40 0.66 13.51 -21.21
C VAL A 40 0.72 11.99 -21.30
N VAL A 41 -0.08 11.30 -20.46
CA VAL A 41 -0.26 9.83 -20.57
C VAL A 41 -1.34 9.56 -21.61
N THR A 42 -1.06 8.68 -22.55
CA THR A 42 -2.06 8.14 -23.47
C THR A 42 -2.44 6.77 -22.99
N PHE A 43 -3.69 6.60 -22.56
CA PHE A 43 -4.21 5.32 -22.13
C PHE A 43 -4.75 4.52 -23.32
N ALA A 44 -4.49 3.21 -23.33
CA ALA A 44 -5.11 2.30 -24.29
C ALA A 44 -6.63 2.20 -24.09
N LYS A 45 -7.09 2.38 -22.85
CA LYS A 45 -8.52 2.39 -22.51
C LYS A 45 -9.15 3.74 -22.83
N PRO A 46 -10.28 3.76 -23.58
CA PRO A 46 -10.99 5.00 -23.89
C PRO A 46 -11.43 5.75 -22.62
N VAL A 47 -11.28 7.06 -22.63
CA VAL A 47 -11.75 7.95 -21.56
C VAL A 47 -13.12 8.51 -21.98
N ASP A 48 -14.15 8.28 -21.16
CA ASP A 48 -15.41 8.99 -21.29
C ASP A 48 -15.31 10.32 -20.53
N PRO A 49 -15.25 11.47 -21.22
CA PRO A 49 -15.04 12.77 -20.58
C PRO A 49 -16.23 13.23 -19.72
N SER A 50 -17.38 12.59 -19.86
CA SER A 50 -18.56 12.87 -19.02
C SER A 50 -18.49 12.23 -17.65
N LYS A 51 -17.54 11.31 -17.42
CA LYS A 51 -17.40 10.55 -16.18
C LYS A 51 -16.18 11.01 -15.40
N LYS A 52 -16.24 10.87 -14.07
CA LYS A 52 -15.06 11.00 -13.21
C LYS A 52 -14.05 9.92 -13.53
N SER A 53 -12.76 10.25 -13.54
CA SER A 53 -11.68 9.29 -13.69
C SER A 53 -11.07 8.95 -12.34
N ILE A 54 -10.90 7.65 -12.08
CA ILE A 54 -10.21 7.11 -10.92
C ILE A 54 -8.96 6.40 -11.43
N PHE A 55 -7.79 6.86 -11.04
CA PHE A 55 -6.54 6.18 -11.29
C PHE A 55 -5.98 5.64 -9.97
N SER A 56 -5.93 4.34 -9.82
CA SER A 56 -5.55 3.71 -8.56
C SER A 56 -4.55 2.57 -8.79
N HIS A 57 -3.30 2.83 -8.44
CA HIS A 57 -2.28 1.80 -8.47
C HIS A 57 -1.23 2.00 -7.35
N GLU A 58 -0.82 0.89 -6.75
CA GLU A 58 0.13 0.88 -5.62
C GLU A 58 1.52 1.40 -6.00
N SER A 59 1.95 1.16 -7.23
CA SER A 59 3.28 1.56 -7.72
C SER A 59 3.45 3.08 -7.85
N LEU A 60 2.37 3.86 -7.88
CA LEU A 60 2.46 5.32 -7.90
C LEU A 60 3.23 5.86 -6.70
N HIS A 61 3.06 5.23 -5.54
CA HIS A 61 3.76 5.63 -4.32
C HIS A 61 5.29 5.44 -4.39
N GLY A 62 5.77 4.45 -5.11
CA GLY A 62 7.20 4.18 -5.30
C GLY A 62 7.87 4.99 -6.40
N ARG A 63 7.11 5.79 -7.15
CA ARG A 63 7.65 6.61 -8.25
C ARG A 63 8.08 7.98 -7.75
N PRO A 64 9.03 8.65 -8.42
CA PRO A 64 9.36 10.04 -8.12
C PRO A 64 8.14 10.94 -8.31
N ALA A 65 7.53 11.39 -7.21
CA ALA A 65 6.33 12.23 -7.24
C ALA A 65 6.59 13.54 -8.00
N ALA A 66 7.78 14.11 -7.88
CA ALA A 66 8.19 15.30 -8.64
C ALA A 66 8.08 15.12 -10.16
N LYS A 67 8.19 13.89 -10.70
CA LYS A 67 7.98 13.58 -12.12
C LYS A 67 6.54 13.16 -12.41
N ALA A 68 5.95 12.34 -11.54
CA ALA A 68 4.61 11.81 -11.74
C ALA A 68 3.53 12.89 -11.61
N ALA A 69 3.61 13.77 -10.61
CA ALA A 69 2.58 14.76 -10.36
C ALA A 69 2.34 15.73 -11.53
N PRO A 70 3.36 16.35 -12.15
CA PRO A 70 3.15 17.20 -13.33
C PRO A 70 2.58 16.45 -14.53
N LEU A 71 2.98 15.20 -14.75
CA LEU A 71 2.45 14.37 -15.83
C LEU A 71 0.97 14.06 -15.60
N LEU A 72 0.60 13.63 -14.40
CA LEU A 72 -0.79 13.35 -14.04
C LEU A 72 -1.67 14.60 -14.11
N LYS A 73 -1.15 15.77 -13.69
CA LYS A 73 -1.85 17.06 -13.81
C LYS A 73 -2.17 17.42 -15.25
N ARG A 74 -1.20 17.24 -16.15
CA ARG A 74 -1.43 17.50 -17.59
C ARG A 74 -2.41 16.49 -18.21
N THR A 75 -2.40 15.26 -17.71
CA THR A 75 -3.28 14.19 -18.22
C THR A 75 -4.72 14.32 -17.73
N PHE A 76 -4.90 14.57 -16.44
CA PHE A 76 -6.22 14.54 -15.80
C PHE A 76 -6.77 15.94 -15.44
N GLY A 77 -5.97 17.00 -15.53
CA GLY A 77 -6.35 18.32 -15.05
C GLY A 77 -6.38 18.40 -13.52
N GLU A 78 -7.49 18.88 -12.97
CA GLU A 78 -7.67 18.91 -11.52
C GLU A 78 -8.00 17.52 -10.98
N ALA A 79 -7.33 17.14 -9.89
CA ALA A 79 -7.52 15.84 -9.27
C ALA A 79 -7.31 15.92 -7.76
N SER A 80 -8.08 15.11 -7.02
CA SER A 80 -7.81 14.81 -5.61
C SER A 80 -6.85 13.64 -5.51
N ILE A 81 -5.78 13.82 -4.76
CA ILE A 81 -4.77 12.80 -4.48
C ILE A 81 -5.12 12.15 -3.15
N LEU A 82 -5.30 10.84 -3.14
CA LEU A 82 -5.59 10.09 -1.92
C LEU A 82 -4.51 9.06 -1.64
N ILE A 83 -3.94 9.13 -0.45
CA ILE A 83 -3.04 8.11 0.10
C ILE A 83 -3.76 7.37 1.22
N VAL A 84 -3.78 6.05 1.15
CA VAL A 84 -4.14 5.23 2.31
C VAL A 84 -2.85 4.82 2.99
N LEU A 85 -2.67 5.30 4.21
CA LEU A 85 -1.46 5.08 5.00
C LEU A 85 -1.75 4.00 6.05
N ARG A 86 -0.81 3.11 6.26
CA ARG A 86 -0.83 2.11 7.34
C ARG A 86 0.26 2.43 8.34
N GLU A 87 0.04 2.08 9.60
CA GLU A 87 1.07 2.15 10.64
C GLU A 87 2.42 1.63 10.11
N PRO A 88 3.50 2.41 10.24
CA PRO A 88 4.78 2.09 9.61
C PRO A 88 5.33 0.71 9.97
N ALA A 89 5.27 0.31 11.26
CA ALA A 89 5.76 -1.00 11.68
C ALA A 89 4.98 -2.14 11.04
N GLN A 90 3.64 -2.07 11.02
CA GLN A 90 2.80 -3.08 10.35
C GLN A 90 2.99 -3.09 8.84
N TRP A 91 3.26 -1.92 8.25
CA TRP A 91 3.53 -1.85 6.84
C TRP A 91 4.84 -2.54 6.49
N VAL A 92 5.92 -2.28 7.25
CA VAL A 92 7.24 -2.91 7.08
C VAL A 92 7.14 -4.43 7.24
N GLU A 93 6.49 -4.92 8.29
CA GLU A 93 6.24 -6.34 8.52
C GLU A 93 5.53 -6.98 7.31
N SER A 94 4.43 -6.38 6.88
CA SER A 94 3.66 -6.88 5.73
C SER A 94 4.46 -6.86 4.43
N PHE A 95 5.35 -5.88 4.26
CA PHE A 95 6.23 -5.77 3.11
C PHE A 95 7.33 -6.84 3.16
N TYR A 96 7.95 -7.07 4.33
CA TYR A 96 8.91 -8.14 4.53
C TYR A 96 8.29 -9.52 4.26
N PHE A 97 7.09 -9.79 4.76
CA PHE A 97 6.37 -11.04 4.46
C PHE A 97 6.08 -11.23 2.98
N GLN A 98 5.83 -10.14 2.25
CA GLN A 98 5.75 -10.23 0.80
C GLN A 98 7.09 -10.58 0.16
N ARG A 99 8.20 -10.08 0.69
CA ARG A 99 9.55 -10.43 0.21
C ARG A 99 9.85 -11.91 0.44
N ILE A 100 9.50 -12.46 1.62
CA ILE A 100 9.62 -13.90 1.89
C ILE A 100 8.85 -14.72 0.86
N ARG A 101 7.62 -14.35 0.57
CA ARG A 101 6.81 -15.01 -0.48
C ARG A 101 7.43 -14.94 -1.88
N ASN A 102 8.31 -14.01 -2.10
CA ASN A 102 9.05 -13.84 -3.35
C ASN A 102 10.50 -14.39 -3.28
N GLY A 103 10.82 -15.22 -2.26
CA GLY A 103 12.12 -15.90 -2.17
C GLY A 103 13.12 -15.25 -1.22
N GLU A 104 12.74 -14.25 -0.41
CA GLU A 104 13.66 -13.64 0.57
C GLU A 104 14.13 -14.67 1.61
N THR A 105 15.42 -14.66 1.90
CA THR A 105 16.08 -15.60 2.81
C THR A 105 16.67 -14.94 4.05
N ARG A 106 16.94 -13.61 4.01
CA ARG A 106 17.52 -12.87 5.12
C ARG A 106 16.55 -12.83 6.30
N ASP A 107 17.09 -12.85 7.51
CA ASP A 107 16.32 -12.60 8.72
C ASP A 107 15.78 -11.14 8.76
N PRO A 108 14.76 -10.86 9.59
CA PRO A 108 14.10 -9.56 9.62
C PRO A 108 15.03 -8.38 9.91
N SER A 109 15.97 -8.55 10.87
CA SER A 109 16.88 -7.47 11.27
C SER A 109 17.89 -7.15 10.16
N THR A 110 18.50 -8.16 9.56
CA THR A 110 19.42 -7.99 8.42
C THR A 110 18.70 -7.36 7.24
N TRP A 111 17.51 -7.85 6.91
CA TRP A 111 16.72 -7.31 5.81
C TRP A 111 16.35 -5.84 6.06
N LEU A 112 15.92 -5.49 7.27
CA LEU A 112 15.54 -4.13 7.65
C LEU A 112 16.72 -3.17 7.51
N LYS A 113 17.89 -3.53 8.04
CA LYS A 113 19.13 -2.73 7.96
C LYS A 113 19.52 -2.43 6.51
N GLU A 114 19.51 -3.42 5.65
CA GLU A 114 19.88 -3.27 4.24
C GLU A 114 18.83 -2.47 3.43
N ASN A 115 17.56 -2.51 3.83
CA ASN A 115 16.49 -1.83 3.13
C ASN A 115 16.08 -0.49 3.76
N LYS A 116 16.67 -0.07 4.88
CA LYS A 116 16.30 1.11 5.66
C LYS A 116 16.10 2.37 4.81
N ASN A 117 17.05 2.69 3.94
CA ASN A 117 16.98 3.89 3.10
C ASN A 117 15.81 3.83 2.11
N ASN A 118 15.54 2.66 1.55
CA ASN A 118 14.42 2.47 0.63
C ASN A 118 13.07 2.57 1.36
N LEU A 119 12.97 1.98 2.55
CA LEU A 119 11.78 2.05 3.40
C LEU A 119 11.50 3.47 3.86
N SER A 120 12.53 4.19 4.35
CA SER A 120 12.40 5.60 4.74
C SER A 120 11.95 6.49 3.58
N ARG A 121 12.48 6.25 2.37
CA ARG A 121 12.03 6.98 1.18
C ARG A 121 10.56 6.71 0.85
N GLN A 122 10.12 5.46 0.96
CA GLN A 122 8.73 5.09 0.69
C GLN A 122 7.75 5.62 1.75
N LEU A 123 8.19 5.77 2.99
CA LEU A 123 7.40 6.29 4.11
C LEU A 123 7.60 7.81 4.32
N ASN A 124 8.31 8.50 3.44
CA ASN A 124 8.45 9.95 3.52
C ASN A 124 7.17 10.64 3.02
N ILE A 125 6.14 10.61 3.85
CA ILE A 125 4.82 11.15 3.54
C ILE A 125 4.83 12.67 3.49
N ASP A 126 5.63 13.33 4.34
CA ASP A 126 5.79 14.78 4.33
C ASP A 126 6.30 15.26 2.97
N LYS A 127 7.35 14.62 2.44
CA LYS A 127 7.87 14.93 1.10
C LYS A 127 6.87 14.60 -0.02
N LEU A 128 6.17 13.47 0.09
CA LEU A 128 5.16 13.09 -0.89
C LEU A 128 4.04 14.14 -0.95
N ARG A 129 3.59 14.59 0.22
CA ARG A 129 2.61 15.66 0.33
C ARG A 129 3.11 16.96 -0.29
N GLU A 130 4.33 17.38 0.02
CA GLU A 130 4.94 18.57 -0.55
C GLU A 130 4.94 18.53 -2.07
N GLU A 131 5.46 17.45 -2.67
CA GLU A 131 5.60 17.29 -4.11
C GLU A 131 4.25 17.26 -4.85
N TYR A 132 3.25 16.56 -4.32
CA TYR A 132 1.91 16.53 -4.92
C TYR A 132 1.14 17.82 -4.69
N SER A 133 1.23 18.41 -3.49
CA SER A 133 0.54 19.67 -3.16
C SER A 133 1.07 20.85 -3.97
N ALA A 134 2.34 20.85 -4.32
CA ALA A 134 2.92 21.87 -5.21
C ALA A 134 2.26 21.89 -6.60
N VAL A 135 1.68 20.77 -7.04
CA VAL A 135 1.06 20.62 -8.37
C VAL A 135 -0.46 20.71 -8.31
N PHE A 136 -1.07 20.06 -7.31
CA PHE A 136 -2.53 19.92 -7.22
C PHE A 136 -3.18 20.85 -6.18
N GLY A 137 -2.39 21.48 -5.32
CA GLY A 137 -2.84 22.26 -4.18
C GLY A 137 -2.96 21.41 -2.90
N VAL A 138 -2.74 22.05 -1.75
CA VAL A 138 -2.74 21.39 -0.44
C VAL A 138 -4.10 20.78 -0.09
N ASP A 139 -5.18 21.46 -0.47
CA ASP A 139 -6.55 21.02 -0.20
C ASP A 139 -6.98 19.80 -1.03
N ASN A 140 -6.21 19.47 -2.06
CA ASN A 140 -6.44 18.30 -2.91
C ASN A 140 -5.55 17.10 -2.55
N PHE A 141 -4.75 17.20 -1.47
CA PHE A 141 -3.97 16.07 -0.99
C PHE A 141 -4.56 15.52 0.31
N HIS A 142 -4.99 14.28 0.28
CA HIS A 142 -5.71 13.63 1.36
C HIS A 142 -4.99 12.36 1.81
N ILE A 143 -5.03 12.12 3.14
CA ILE A 143 -4.54 10.89 3.74
C ILE A 143 -5.67 10.27 4.57
N LEU A 144 -5.88 8.97 4.40
CA LEU A 144 -6.76 8.18 5.27
C LEU A 144 -5.96 7.04 5.92
N PRO A 145 -6.13 6.83 7.24
CA PRO A 145 -5.47 5.73 7.92
C PRO A 145 -6.13 4.39 7.53
N TYR A 146 -5.31 3.38 7.25
CA TYR A 146 -5.77 2.01 7.02
C TYR A 146 -6.49 1.45 8.25
N GLU A 147 -6.06 1.86 9.44
CA GLU A 147 -6.63 1.46 10.71
C GLU A 147 -8.09 1.91 10.82
N MET A 148 -8.45 3.06 10.26
CA MET A 148 -9.86 3.48 10.15
C MET A 148 -10.68 2.49 9.31
N LEU A 149 -10.14 2.01 8.18
CA LEU A 149 -10.83 1.00 7.38
C LEU A 149 -11.08 -0.29 8.17
N SER A 150 -10.21 -0.63 9.12
CA SER A 150 -10.32 -1.83 9.96
C SER A 150 -11.23 -1.64 11.16
N LEU A 151 -11.17 -0.49 11.83
CA LEU A 151 -11.84 -0.22 13.12
C LEU A 151 -13.18 0.48 12.95
N ASP A 152 -13.27 1.45 12.03
CA ASP A 152 -14.49 2.17 11.69
C ASP A 152 -14.66 2.30 10.16
N PRO A 153 -15.04 1.19 9.48
CA PRO A 153 -15.23 1.21 8.03
C PRO A 153 -16.28 2.23 7.57
N THR A 154 -17.27 2.53 8.40
CA THR A 154 -18.34 3.47 8.05
C THR A 154 -17.79 4.90 7.88
N GLU A 155 -16.98 5.33 8.83
CA GLU A 155 -16.31 6.63 8.76
C GLU A 155 -15.28 6.67 7.61
N PHE A 156 -14.51 5.58 7.42
CA PHE A 156 -13.59 5.48 6.28
C PHE A 156 -14.32 5.69 4.95
N PHE A 157 -15.43 5.01 4.73
CA PHE A 157 -16.20 5.12 3.49
C PHE A 157 -16.86 6.48 3.33
N ARG A 158 -17.35 7.07 4.42
CA ARG A 158 -17.90 8.43 4.40
C ARG A 158 -16.84 9.45 3.93
N ARG A 159 -15.62 9.37 4.48
CA ARG A 159 -14.51 10.24 4.07
C ARG A 159 -14.07 9.96 2.64
N LEU A 160 -13.95 8.71 2.26
CA LEU A 160 -13.59 8.30 0.89
C LEU A 160 -14.60 8.89 -0.12
N ALA A 161 -15.90 8.79 0.17
CA ALA A 161 -16.95 9.35 -0.68
C ALA A 161 -16.85 10.89 -0.77
N SER A 162 -16.59 11.56 0.35
CA SER A 162 -16.43 13.02 0.40
C SER A 162 -15.21 13.48 -0.43
N ILE A 163 -14.06 12.81 -0.30
CA ILE A 163 -12.83 13.15 -1.03
C ILE A 163 -12.99 12.90 -2.52
N SER A 164 -13.48 11.73 -2.88
CA SER A 164 -13.58 11.31 -4.29
C SER A 164 -14.82 11.88 -5.00
N GLY A 165 -15.82 12.31 -4.25
CA GLY A 165 -17.13 12.67 -4.78
C GLY A 165 -17.82 11.50 -5.50
N LEU A 166 -17.46 10.26 -5.16
CA LEU A 166 -18.07 9.03 -5.68
C LEU A 166 -19.29 8.67 -4.84
N SER A 167 -20.33 8.19 -5.52
CA SER A 167 -21.51 7.63 -4.87
C SER A 167 -21.41 6.11 -4.84
N PHE A 168 -21.37 5.55 -3.66
CA PHE A 168 -21.46 4.11 -3.41
C PHE A 168 -22.22 3.88 -2.10
N ASP A 169 -22.80 2.69 -1.95
CA ASP A 169 -23.54 2.30 -0.77
C ASP A 169 -22.63 1.50 0.18
N PRO A 170 -22.24 2.08 1.33
CA PRO A 170 -21.35 1.39 2.28
C PRO A 170 -21.90 0.07 2.83
N GLN A 171 -23.23 -0.09 2.82
CA GLN A 171 -23.87 -1.32 3.30
C GLN A 171 -23.78 -2.48 2.31
N LYS A 172 -23.60 -2.17 1.03
CA LYS A 172 -23.45 -3.18 -0.03
C LYS A 172 -22.01 -3.60 -0.26
N ILE A 173 -21.04 -2.97 0.41
CA ILE A 173 -19.65 -3.34 0.27
C ILE A 173 -19.41 -4.64 1.02
N ASP A 174 -18.93 -5.66 0.31
CA ASP A 174 -18.50 -6.90 0.92
C ASP A 174 -17.29 -6.66 1.84
N ARG A 175 -17.49 -6.86 3.14
CA ARG A 175 -16.47 -6.64 4.19
C ARG A 175 -15.54 -7.83 4.40
N SER A 176 -15.66 -8.88 3.60
CA SER A 176 -14.74 -10.02 3.68
C SER A 176 -13.31 -9.60 3.36
N LYS A 177 -12.35 -10.08 4.15
CA LYS A 177 -10.92 -9.80 3.92
C LYS A 177 -10.47 -10.42 2.60
N ILE A 178 -9.92 -9.60 1.71
CA ILE A 178 -9.36 -10.08 0.42
C ILE A 178 -8.01 -10.75 0.65
N ASN A 179 -7.17 -10.14 1.48
CA ASN A 179 -5.82 -10.62 1.78
C ASN A 179 -5.63 -10.63 3.31
N PRO A 180 -5.88 -11.75 4.00
CA PRO A 180 -5.63 -11.85 5.42
C PRO A 180 -4.12 -11.65 5.71
N SER A 181 -3.81 -11.10 6.89
CA SER A 181 -2.43 -10.99 7.35
C SER A 181 -1.81 -12.37 7.48
N ALA A 182 -0.56 -12.51 7.07
CA ALA A 182 0.15 -13.77 7.21
C ALA A 182 0.51 -14.03 8.68
N ASP A 183 0.48 -15.30 9.08
CA ASP A 183 0.95 -15.75 10.38
C ASP A 183 2.49 -15.70 10.41
N PRO A 184 3.12 -15.05 11.41
CA PRO A 184 4.58 -14.92 11.48
C PRO A 184 5.34 -16.24 11.53
N GLU A 185 4.83 -17.26 12.25
CA GLU A 185 5.46 -18.59 12.32
C GLU A 185 5.44 -19.26 10.94
N CYS A 186 4.32 -19.13 10.23
CA CYS A 186 4.21 -19.62 8.86
C CYS A 186 5.19 -18.91 7.92
N MET A 187 5.40 -17.60 8.11
CA MET A 187 6.33 -16.84 7.29
C MET A 187 7.78 -17.20 7.58
N ASP A 188 8.15 -17.49 8.86
CA ASP A 188 9.49 -17.97 9.17
C ASP A 188 9.74 -19.39 8.58
N ALA A 189 8.79 -20.30 8.72
CA ALA A 189 8.87 -21.61 8.08
C ALA A 189 9.07 -21.50 6.56
N MET A 190 8.37 -20.57 5.91
CA MET A 190 8.54 -20.30 4.48
C MET A 190 9.92 -19.72 4.15
N ARG A 191 10.47 -18.85 5.01
CA ARG A 191 11.83 -18.32 4.86
C ARG A 191 12.87 -19.44 4.96
N GLN A 192 12.72 -20.36 5.93
CA GLN A 192 13.60 -21.52 6.05
C GLN A 192 13.52 -22.43 4.80
N ALA A 193 12.32 -22.60 4.25
CA ALA A 193 12.16 -23.31 2.99
C ALA A 193 12.88 -22.61 1.82
N ASN A 194 12.81 -21.28 1.74
CA ASN A 194 13.55 -20.52 0.73
C ASN A 194 15.07 -20.71 0.87
N ILE A 195 15.60 -20.73 2.09
CA ILE A 195 17.02 -21.00 2.36
C ILE A 195 17.41 -22.41 1.88
N ALA A 196 16.62 -23.40 2.27
CA ALA A 196 16.93 -24.81 1.97
C ALA A 196 16.82 -25.13 0.48
N LEU A 197 15.83 -24.56 -0.21
CA LEU A 197 15.51 -24.89 -1.60
C LEU A 197 16.16 -23.91 -2.61
N GLY A 198 16.56 -22.73 -2.17
CA GLY A 198 17.14 -21.69 -3.03
C GLY A 198 18.23 -22.21 -3.98
N PRO A 199 19.27 -22.93 -3.47
CA PRO A 199 20.34 -23.46 -4.31
C PRO A 199 19.88 -24.42 -5.42
N PHE A 200 18.74 -25.08 -5.26
CA PHE A 200 18.20 -26.05 -6.22
C PHE A 200 17.29 -25.43 -7.27
N ILE A 201 16.79 -24.21 -7.00
CA ILE A 201 15.78 -23.57 -7.86
C ILE A 201 16.29 -22.28 -8.49
N GLU A 202 17.53 -21.85 -8.20
CA GLU A 202 18.07 -20.56 -8.62
C GLU A 202 17.94 -20.32 -10.13
N ASP A 203 18.16 -21.36 -10.93
CA ASP A 203 18.10 -21.31 -12.40
C ASP A 203 16.80 -21.91 -12.96
N ASN A 204 15.78 -22.18 -12.12
CA ASN A 204 14.55 -22.81 -12.55
C ASN A 204 13.31 -21.98 -12.19
N ASP A 205 12.84 -21.17 -13.13
CA ASP A 205 11.71 -20.27 -12.93
C ASP A 205 10.38 -20.99 -12.69
N GLU A 206 10.20 -22.20 -13.21
CA GLU A 206 9.02 -23.02 -12.96
C GLU A 206 8.97 -23.48 -11.51
N LEU A 207 10.09 -23.98 -10.97
CA LEU A 207 10.19 -24.34 -9.54
C LEU A 207 10.05 -23.14 -8.62
N LYS A 208 10.60 -21.97 -8.99
CA LYS A 208 10.36 -20.71 -8.25
C LYS A 208 8.87 -20.38 -8.19
N THR A 209 8.17 -20.53 -9.30
CA THR A 209 6.73 -20.25 -9.38
C THR A 209 5.96 -21.23 -8.52
N LEU A 210 6.25 -22.52 -8.60
CA LEU A 210 5.61 -23.56 -7.78
C LEU A 210 5.83 -23.34 -6.29
N LEU A 211 7.04 -22.98 -5.85
CA LEU A 211 7.34 -22.67 -4.45
C LEU A 211 6.56 -21.45 -3.97
N LYS A 212 6.47 -20.42 -4.80
CA LYS A 212 5.70 -19.21 -4.52
C LYS A 212 4.20 -19.51 -4.38
N ASP A 213 3.65 -20.32 -5.24
CA ASP A 213 2.23 -20.69 -5.21
C ASP A 213 1.91 -21.61 -4.04
N PHE A 214 2.78 -22.58 -3.75
CA PHE A 214 2.70 -23.40 -2.54
C PHE A 214 2.72 -22.54 -1.28
N GLY A 215 3.67 -21.60 -1.19
CA GLY A 215 3.76 -20.68 -0.05
C GLY A 215 2.49 -19.83 0.11
N ARG A 216 1.90 -19.36 -0.98
CA ARG A 216 0.61 -18.62 -0.94
C ARG A 216 -0.54 -19.49 -0.45
N ALA A 217 -0.59 -20.76 -0.88
CA ALA A 217 -1.61 -21.70 -0.44
C ALA A 217 -1.45 -22.04 1.04
N LEU A 218 -0.22 -22.29 1.49
CA LEU A 218 0.11 -22.57 2.89
C LEU A 218 -0.30 -21.41 3.80
N VAL A 219 0.12 -20.18 3.46
CA VAL A 219 -0.26 -18.97 4.22
C VAL A 219 -1.77 -18.84 4.35
N ARG A 220 -2.51 -19.02 3.25
CA ARG A 220 -3.98 -18.94 3.28
C ARG A 220 -4.59 -20.00 4.20
N HIS A 221 -4.12 -21.23 4.11
CA HIS A 221 -4.65 -22.35 4.91
C HIS A 221 -4.36 -22.15 6.39
N VAL A 222 -3.14 -21.80 6.77
CA VAL A 222 -2.75 -21.59 8.16
C VAL A 222 -3.49 -20.39 8.75
N THR A 223 -3.55 -19.27 8.03
CA THR A 223 -4.23 -18.07 8.51
C THR A 223 -5.74 -18.26 8.68
N ALA A 224 -6.37 -19.08 7.83
CA ALA A 224 -7.80 -19.38 7.96
C ALA A 224 -8.15 -20.21 9.20
N ASN A 225 -7.20 -21.01 9.70
CA ASN A 225 -7.42 -21.99 10.77
C ASN A 225 -6.82 -21.57 12.13
N LYS A 226 -6.10 -20.44 12.20
CA LYS A 226 -5.57 -19.93 13.49
C LYS A 226 -6.38 -18.72 13.98
N PRO A 227 -6.66 -18.62 15.30
CA PRO A 227 -7.17 -17.37 15.87
C PRO A 227 -6.15 -16.26 15.64
N ALA A 228 -6.65 -15.01 15.48
CA ALA A 228 -5.79 -13.85 15.41
C ALA A 228 -4.93 -13.79 16.68
N LYS A 229 -3.63 -14.00 16.55
CA LYS A 229 -2.68 -13.77 17.64
C LYS A 229 -2.32 -12.27 17.65
N ASP A 230 -2.20 -11.72 18.84
CA ASP A 230 -1.60 -10.40 19.02
C ASP A 230 -0.21 -10.38 18.37
N SER A 231 0.09 -9.29 17.70
CA SER A 231 1.26 -9.20 16.83
C SER A 231 2.55 -9.54 17.58
N ILE A 232 3.35 -10.42 17.01
CA ILE A 232 4.72 -10.78 17.48
C ILE A 232 5.71 -9.66 17.07
N ARG A 233 5.26 -8.42 16.99
CA ARG A 233 6.03 -7.27 16.46
C ARG A 233 7.35 -7.04 17.15
N GLU A 234 7.35 -7.09 18.48
CA GLU A 234 8.56 -6.86 19.29
C GLU A 234 9.64 -7.91 19.06
N GLN A 235 9.25 -9.11 18.60
CA GLN A 235 10.18 -10.20 18.34
C GLN A 235 10.80 -10.15 16.93
N ILE A 236 10.12 -9.47 15.97
CA ILE A 236 10.55 -9.48 14.58
C ILE A 236 11.44 -8.28 14.24
N MET A 237 11.10 -7.09 14.75
CA MET A 237 11.83 -5.85 14.40
C MET A 237 11.98 -4.94 15.61
N PRO A 238 13.21 -4.62 16.04
CA PRO A 238 13.45 -3.70 17.15
C PRO A 238 12.86 -2.32 16.86
N LEU A 239 12.12 -1.75 17.83
CA LEU A 239 11.47 -0.44 17.70
C LEU A 239 12.43 0.68 17.35
N GLU A 240 13.65 0.64 17.89
CA GLU A 240 14.72 1.59 17.60
C GLU A 240 15.15 1.64 16.14
N GLU A 241 15.08 0.51 15.44
CA GLU A 241 15.37 0.44 14.00
C GLU A 241 14.22 1.02 13.15
N LEU A 242 13.00 1.02 13.69
CA LEU A 242 11.81 1.56 13.03
C LEU A 242 11.63 3.06 13.26
N ALA A 243 12.24 3.64 14.31
CA ALA A 243 12.08 5.04 14.67
C ALA A 243 12.23 6.04 13.51
N PRO A 244 13.23 5.90 12.62
CA PRO A 244 13.39 6.82 11.49
C PRO A 244 12.22 6.78 10.48
N LEU A 245 11.42 5.73 10.49
CA LEU A 245 10.27 5.60 9.58
C LEU A 245 9.09 6.46 10.02
N TYR A 246 9.04 6.83 11.31
CA TYR A 246 7.99 7.69 11.86
C TYR A 246 8.35 9.19 11.75
N ALA A 247 9.62 9.53 11.56
CA ALA A 247 10.11 10.92 11.57
C ALA A 247 9.55 11.77 10.41
N ASN A 248 9.08 11.17 9.33
CA ASN A 248 8.61 11.85 8.12
C ASN A 248 7.08 11.79 7.98
N LEU A 249 6.37 11.81 9.12
CA LEU A 249 4.91 11.74 9.20
C LEU A 249 4.34 12.97 9.92
N THR A 250 5.07 14.09 9.97
CA THR A 250 4.69 15.26 10.76
C THR A 250 3.43 15.94 10.26
N CYS A 251 3.18 15.88 8.96
CA CYS A 251 1.97 16.42 8.33
C CYS A 251 0.68 15.75 8.80
N LEU A 252 0.74 14.57 9.42
CA LEU A 252 -0.47 13.84 9.86
C LEU A 252 -1.22 14.61 10.94
N SER A 253 -0.55 15.38 11.78
CA SER A 253 -1.16 16.19 12.83
C SER A 253 -2.13 17.27 12.31
N GLU A 254 -2.08 17.60 11.03
CA GLU A 254 -2.98 18.55 10.39
C GLU A 254 -4.34 17.95 10.00
N TYR A 255 -4.48 16.63 10.01
CA TYR A 255 -5.71 15.95 9.63
C TYR A 255 -6.67 15.78 10.81
N SER A 256 -7.95 16.07 10.60
CA SER A 256 -8.99 15.99 11.64
C SER A 256 -9.19 14.61 12.26
N TRP A 257 -8.75 13.55 11.58
CA TRP A 257 -8.81 12.18 12.09
C TRP A 257 -7.61 11.80 12.96
N TYR A 258 -6.51 12.57 12.91
CA TYR A 258 -5.25 12.20 13.54
C TYR A 258 -5.35 11.96 15.06
N PRO A 259 -6.06 12.78 15.86
CA PRO A 259 -6.16 12.55 17.30
C PRO A 259 -6.69 11.16 17.66
N ASP A 260 -7.61 10.62 16.87
CA ASP A 260 -8.23 9.31 17.12
C ASP A 260 -7.32 8.14 16.74
N TYR A 261 -6.29 8.39 15.94
CA TYR A 261 -5.38 7.37 15.40
C TYR A 261 -3.89 7.69 15.66
N ALA A 262 -3.58 8.69 16.46
CA ALA A 262 -2.20 9.16 16.73
C ALA A 262 -1.29 8.04 17.23
N ASP A 263 -1.80 7.15 18.08
CA ASP A 263 -1.05 6.02 18.63
C ASP A 263 -0.49 5.06 17.57
N TYR A 264 -1.09 5.01 16.38
CA TYR A 264 -0.60 4.20 15.27
C TYR A 264 0.58 4.83 14.54
N TYR A 265 0.74 6.15 14.67
CA TYR A 265 1.72 6.94 13.91
C TYR A 265 2.76 7.62 14.80
N THR A 266 2.75 7.29 16.11
CA THR A 266 3.72 7.77 17.10
C THR A 266 4.51 6.58 17.63
N LEU A 267 5.85 6.67 17.60
CA LEU A 267 6.70 5.62 18.13
C LEU A 267 6.68 5.64 19.68
N GLY A 268 6.45 4.51 20.31
CA GLY A 268 6.65 4.33 21.76
C GLY A 268 5.45 4.65 22.66
N VAL A 269 4.27 4.93 22.10
CA VAL A 269 3.03 4.93 22.89
C VAL A 269 2.64 3.48 23.10
N GLY A 270 2.85 2.96 24.32
CA GLY A 270 2.79 1.55 24.70
C GLY A 270 1.47 0.88 24.29
N ARG A 271 1.60 -0.20 23.58
CA ARG A 271 0.56 -1.21 23.32
C ARG A 271 1.01 -2.53 23.88
#